data_765e65d5973286146e6a228311965154
#
_entry.id   765e65d5973286146e6a228311965154
#
_cell.length_a   1.000
_cell.length_b   1.000
_cell.length_c   1.000
_cell.angle_alpha   90.00
_cell.angle_beta   90.00
_cell.angle_gamma   90.00
#
_symmetry.space_group_name_H-M   'P 1'
#
loop_
_entity.id
_entity.type
_entity.pdbx_description
1 polymer ?
#
loop_
_entity_poly.entity_id
_entity_poly.type
_entity_poly.pdbx_seq_one_letter_code
_entity_poly.pdbx_strand_id
1 'polypeptide(L)'
;MSKTNDFICNDSLYQQIRLNLGKFKVSHHENNELKKAAVAITIVDVFHGPDLHGLAKPDYWDKNAALILTRRTSQLRHHSDQWAIPGGRIEEGQSDEDTALRELREEVGLTLNRDRIVGRLDDFTTRSGFVITPVVIWGGSGVNLIPNPAEVKSIHRIPITEFMREDAPILQQIPESRHPVLLMPVGVTWIAAPTGAMIYQFREVAILGKNTRVAHYEQPYFAWS
;
A
#
# COMPACT_ATOMS: atom_id res chain seq x y z
N MET A 1 9.45 -24.92 -14.58
CA MET A 1 8.56 -24.81 -13.39
C MET A 1 9.12 -23.72 -12.52
N SER A 2 8.56 -22.51 -12.63
CA SER A 2 8.90 -21.40 -11.73
C SER A 2 8.43 -21.78 -10.32
N LYS A 3 9.34 -21.75 -9.34
CA LYS A 3 8.97 -21.85 -7.92
C LYS A 3 8.11 -20.61 -7.64
N THR A 4 6.81 -20.77 -7.58
CA THR A 4 5.94 -19.78 -6.94
C THR A 4 6.49 -19.62 -5.51
N ASN A 5 7.14 -18.51 -5.24
CA ASN A 5 7.50 -18.15 -3.87
C ASN A 5 6.18 -17.89 -3.14
N ASP A 6 5.70 -18.89 -2.41
CA ASP A 6 4.53 -18.73 -1.55
C ASP A 6 4.96 -17.87 -0.37
N PHE A 7 4.43 -16.65 -0.31
CA PHE A 7 4.64 -15.75 0.82
C PHE A 7 3.57 -16.06 1.89
N ILE A 8 3.82 -17.06 2.72
CA ILE A 8 2.88 -17.41 3.80
C ILE A 8 2.89 -16.30 4.86
N CYS A 9 1.70 -15.88 5.28
CA CYS A 9 1.52 -14.90 6.35
C CYS A 9 1.83 -15.54 7.72
N ASN A 10 3.11 -15.63 8.06
CA ASN A 10 3.64 -16.28 9.26
C ASN A 10 4.85 -15.52 9.84
N ASP A 11 5.36 -16.02 10.97
CA ASP A 11 6.50 -15.40 11.65
C ASP A 11 7.78 -15.34 10.79
N SER A 12 8.00 -16.29 9.89
CA SER A 12 9.17 -16.28 9.01
C SER A 12 9.13 -15.07 8.06
N LEU A 13 7.98 -14.81 7.42
CA LEU A 13 7.80 -13.65 6.57
C LEU A 13 7.86 -12.34 7.37
N TYR A 14 7.25 -12.31 8.56
CA TYR A 14 7.35 -11.17 9.48
C TYR A 14 8.80 -10.82 9.79
N GLN A 15 9.61 -11.80 10.19
CA GLN A 15 11.04 -11.57 10.50
C GLN A 15 11.83 -11.13 9.27
N GLN A 16 11.56 -11.70 8.10
CA GLN A 16 12.20 -11.27 6.85
C GLN A 16 11.90 -9.80 6.55
N ILE A 17 10.63 -9.39 6.61
CA ILE A 17 10.21 -7.99 6.37
C ILE A 17 10.87 -7.06 7.39
N ARG A 18 10.83 -7.43 8.67
CA ARG A 18 11.45 -6.66 9.74
C ARG A 18 12.95 -6.45 9.53
N LEU A 19 13.67 -7.50 9.16
CA LEU A 19 15.12 -7.43 8.88
C LEU A 19 15.43 -6.55 7.67
N ASN A 20 14.62 -6.66 6.61
CA ASN A 20 14.82 -5.87 5.40
C ASN A 20 14.54 -4.39 5.65
N LEU A 21 13.44 -4.05 6.33
CA LEU A 21 13.12 -2.67 6.71
C LEU A 21 14.15 -2.09 7.69
N GLY A 22 14.66 -2.89 8.62
CA GLY A 22 15.70 -2.45 9.56
C GLY A 22 17.06 -2.09 8.90
N LYS A 23 17.32 -2.60 7.70
CA LYS A 23 18.50 -2.24 6.88
C LYS A 23 18.26 -1.04 5.97
N PHE A 24 17.01 -0.70 5.70
CA PHE A 24 16.64 0.37 4.80
C PHE A 24 16.75 1.72 5.49
N LYS A 25 17.51 2.64 4.92
CA LYS A 25 17.58 4.03 5.41
C LYS A 25 16.46 4.83 4.80
N VAL A 26 15.43 5.09 5.58
CA VAL A 26 14.27 5.88 5.15
C VAL A 26 14.70 7.29 4.79
N SER A 27 14.22 7.79 3.65
CA SER A 27 14.37 9.19 3.24
C SER A 27 13.14 9.98 3.66
N HIS A 28 13.32 10.99 4.48
CA HIS A 28 12.27 11.89 4.92
C HIS A 28 12.25 13.18 4.08
N HIS A 29 11.06 13.72 3.88
CA HIS A 29 10.90 15.01 3.23
C HIS A 29 10.85 16.13 4.27
N GLU A 30 11.83 17.04 4.24
CA GLU A 30 12.01 18.08 5.26
C GLU A 30 11.13 19.34 5.07
N ASN A 31 10.39 19.44 3.96
CA ASN A 31 9.57 20.63 3.68
C ASN A 31 8.33 20.64 4.57
N ASN A 32 8.30 21.59 5.54
CA ASN A 32 7.18 21.77 6.48
C ASN A 32 5.99 22.55 5.90
N GLU A 33 6.08 23.08 4.68
CA GLU A 33 4.99 23.82 4.02
C GLU A 33 3.95 22.89 3.40
N LEU A 34 4.33 21.63 3.11
CA LEU A 34 3.43 20.65 2.53
C LEU A 34 2.54 19.99 3.58
N LYS A 35 1.34 19.63 3.17
CA LYS A 35 0.40 18.88 4.02
C LYS A 35 0.94 17.47 4.26
N LYS A 36 0.90 17.00 5.49
CA LYS A 36 1.39 15.67 5.86
C LYS A 36 0.25 14.66 5.92
N ALA A 37 0.50 13.46 5.44
CA ALA A 37 -0.41 12.33 5.48
C ALA A 37 0.36 11.04 5.77
N ALA A 38 -0.31 10.04 6.32
CA ALA A 38 0.26 8.71 6.49
C ALA A 38 -0.68 7.64 5.95
N VAL A 39 -0.10 6.55 5.43
CA VAL A 39 -0.84 5.41 4.91
C VAL A 39 -0.35 4.10 5.55
N ALA A 40 -1.26 3.16 5.73
CA ALA A 40 -1.03 1.89 6.41
C ALA A 40 -0.83 0.75 5.39
N ILE A 41 0.40 0.45 5.00
CA ILE A 41 0.73 -0.76 4.22
C ILE A 41 0.62 -1.95 5.14
N THR A 42 -0.56 -2.57 5.17
CA THR A 42 -0.88 -3.61 6.16
C THR A 42 -0.86 -4.99 5.53
N ILE A 43 -0.02 -5.87 6.10
CA ILE A 43 0.14 -7.26 5.70
C ILE A 43 -0.81 -8.13 6.50
N VAL A 44 -1.65 -8.88 5.78
CA VAL A 44 -2.60 -9.85 6.35
C VAL A 44 -2.53 -11.15 5.53
N ASP A 45 -3.31 -12.16 5.90
CA ASP A 45 -3.53 -13.32 5.03
C ASP A 45 -4.55 -13.02 3.91
N VAL A 46 -4.48 -13.78 2.83
CA VAL A 46 -5.44 -13.70 1.71
C VAL A 46 -6.85 -14.06 2.18
N PHE A 47 -6.98 -14.98 3.14
CA PHE A 47 -8.24 -15.44 3.70
C PHE A 47 -9.16 -16.02 2.59
N HIS A 48 -10.31 -15.41 2.31
CA HIS A 48 -11.22 -15.80 1.20
C HIS A 48 -10.92 -15.03 -0.10
N GLY A 49 -9.83 -14.30 -0.13
CA GLY A 49 -9.31 -13.65 -1.33
C GLY A 49 -9.95 -12.32 -1.69
N PRO A 50 -9.39 -11.70 -2.72
CA PRO A 50 -9.97 -10.53 -3.34
C PRO A 50 -11.17 -10.95 -4.20
N ASP A 51 -12.24 -10.15 -4.15
CA ASP A 51 -13.36 -10.28 -5.09
C ASP A 51 -13.10 -9.33 -6.29
N LEU A 52 -12.14 -9.73 -7.13
CA LEU A 52 -11.66 -8.93 -8.25
C LEU A 52 -11.52 -9.76 -9.52
N HIS A 53 -11.96 -9.18 -10.62
CA HIS A 53 -11.79 -9.80 -11.93
C HIS A 53 -10.30 -10.00 -12.26
N GLY A 54 -9.94 -11.21 -12.69
CA GLY A 54 -8.56 -11.58 -13.02
C GLY A 54 -7.72 -12.06 -11.84
N LEU A 55 -8.28 -12.11 -10.62
CA LEU A 55 -7.63 -12.76 -9.48
C LEU A 55 -8.41 -14.00 -9.05
N ALA A 56 -7.68 -15.05 -8.70
CA ALA A 56 -8.29 -16.26 -8.19
C ALA A 56 -8.93 -15.99 -6.82
N LYS A 57 -10.17 -16.44 -6.66
CA LYS A 57 -10.84 -16.47 -5.36
C LYS A 57 -10.62 -17.86 -4.77
N PRO A 58 -9.93 -17.98 -3.62
CA PRO A 58 -9.73 -19.27 -2.99
C PRO A 58 -11.06 -19.88 -2.52
N ASP A 59 -11.21 -21.20 -2.71
CA ASP A 59 -12.38 -21.94 -2.19
C ASP A 59 -12.30 -22.17 -0.69
N TYR A 60 -11.14 -21.97 -0.10
CA TYR A 60 -10.83 -22.16 1.32
C TYR A 60 -9.95 -21.04 1.84
N TRP A 61 -9.73 -21.01 3.16
CA TRP A 61 -8.84 -20.04 3.79
C TRP A 61 -7.41 -20.15 3.25
N ASP A 62 -6.99 -19.17 2.47
CA ASP A 62 -5.64 -19.06 1.95
C ASP A 62 -4.75 -18.28 2.94
N LYS A 63 -3.65 -18.93 3.36
CA LYS A 63 -2.67 -18.39 4.32
C LYS A 63 -1.58 -17.57 3.65
N ASN A 64 -1.58 -17.40 2.33
CA ASN A 64 -0.65 -16.50 1.66
C ASN A 64 -0.83 -15.08 2.15
N ALA A 65 0.27 -14.32 2.18
CA ALA A 65 0.24 -12.93 2.60
C ALA A 65 -0.35 -12.03 1.50
N ALA A 66 -1.11 -11.05 1.95
CA ALA A 66 -1.77 -10.04 1.13
C ALA A 66 -1.59 -8.65 1.71
N LEU A 67 -1.73 -7.62 0.88
CA LEU A 67 -1.90 -6.24 1.33
C LEU A 67 -3.39 -5.88 1.36
N ILE A 68 -3.77 -5.11 2.38
CA ILE A 68 -5.09 -4.47 2.43
C ILE A 68 -5.07 -3.27 1.48
N LEU A 69 -5.94 -3.30 0.48
CA LEU A 69 -6.22 -2.16 -0.38
C LEU A 69 -7.71 -1.86 -0.37
N THR A 70 -8.05 -0.60 -0.56
CA THR A 70 -9.44 -0.13 -0.60
C THR A 70 -9.78 0.47 -1.97
N ARG A 71 -11.07 0.48 -2.29
CA ARG A 71 -11.66 1.35 -3.30
C ARG A 71 -12.41 2.47 -2.60
N ARG A 72 -12.12 3.69 -2.97
CA ARG A 72 -12.80 4.86 -2.40
C ARG A 72 -14.25 4.94 -2.86
N THR A 73 -15.13 5.42 -1.98
CA THR A 73 -16.54 5.59 -2.33
C THR A 73 -16.73 6.64 -3.44
N SER A 74 -17.73 6.44 -4.29
CA SER A 74 -18.09 7.39 -5.35
C SER A 74 -18.70 8.70 -4.84
N GLN A 75 -19.07 8.78 -3.56
CA GLN A 75 -19.63 9.97 -2.93
C GLN A 75 -18.58 11.05 -2.62
N LEU A 76 -17.29 10.71 -2.65
CA LEU A 76 -16.23 11.68 -2.46
C LEU A 76 -16.02 12.51 -3.73
N ARG A 77 -15.90 13.84 -3.56
CA ARG A 77 -15.75 14.82 -4.65
C ARG A 77 -14.48 14.61 -5.50
N HIS A 78 -13.48 13.96 -4.93
CA HIS A 78 -12.19 13.72 -5.58
C HIS A 78 -11.80 12.24 -5.43
N HIS A 79 -11.19 11.68 -6.50
CA HIS A 79 -10.61 10.32 -6.50
C HIS A 79 -11.62 9.18 -6.24
N SER A 80 -12.87 9.33 -6.67
CA SER A 80 -13.88 8.27 -6.59
C SER A 80 -13.44 7.02 -7.36
N ASP A 81 -13.74 5.83 -6.81
CA ASP A 81 -13.44 4.49 -7.37
C ASP A 81 -11.95 4.21 -7.63
N GLN A 82 -11.04 5.02 -7.04
CA GLN A 82 -9.60 4.80 -7.14
C GLN A 82 -9.12 3.81 -6.07
N TRP A 83 -8.05 3.11 -6.42
CA TRP A 83 -7.29 2.31 -5.47
C TRP A 83 -6.60 3.18 -4.43
N ALA A 84 -6.66 2.76 -3.18
CA ALA A 84 -5.96 3.42 -2.08
C ALA A 84 -5.40 2.38 -1.10
N ILE A 85 -4.34 2.78 -0.41
CA ILE A 85 -3.91 2.19 0.85
C ILE A 85 -4.67 2.96 1.93
N PRO A 86 -5.24 2.31 2.98
CA PRO A 86 -5.88 3.02 4.09
C PRO A 86 -4.98 4.13 4.63
N GLY A 87 -5.51 5.35 4.75
CA GLY A 87 -4.68 6.48 5.16
C GLY A 87 -5.34 7.83 4.99
N GLY A 88 -4.78 8.82 5.69
CA GLY A 88 -5.30 10.17 5.70
C GLY A 88 -4.33 11.21 6.23
N ARG A 89 -4.84 12.40 6.48
CA ARG A 89 -4.06 13.54 6.96
C ARG A 89 -3.61 13.31 8.40
N ILE A 90 -2.41 13.76 8.70
CA ILE A 90 -1.91 13.81 10.07
C ILE A 90 -2.62 14.94 10.79
N GLU A 91 -3.28 14.63 11.90
CA GLU A 91 -3.92 15.61 12.78
C GLU A 91 -2.89 16.22 13.75
N GLU A 92 -3.23 17.37 14.31
CA GLU A 92 -2.36 18.06 15.26
C GLU A 92 -2.01 17.15 16.46
N GLY A 93 -0.71 17.03 16.74
CA GLY A 93 -0.20 16.18 17.83
C GLY A 93 -0.09 14.69 17.51
N GLN A 94 -0.52 14.23 16.32
CA GLN A 94 -0.35 12.83 15.91
C GLN A 94 1.00 12.60 15.21
N SER A 95 1.54 11.41 15.41
CA SER A 95 2.63 10.89 14.58
C SER A 95 2.11 10.22 13.32
N ASP A 96 3.02 9.92 12.38
CA ASP A 96 2.69 9.17 11.16
C ASP A 96 2.13 7.78 11.50
N GLU A 97 2.70 7.12 12.52
CA GLU A 97 2.24 5.82 12.99
C GLU A 97 0.85 5.88 13.61
N ASP A 98 0.58 6.88 14.46
CA ASP A 98 -0.75 7.03 15.07
C ASP A 98 -1.81 7.29 14.02
N THR A 99 -1.48 8.12 13.02
CA THR A 99 -2.37 8.39 11.90
C THR A 99 -2.64 7.12 11.10
N ALA A 100 -1.61 6.35 10.73
CA ALA A 100 -1.78 5.12 9.98
C ALA A 100 -2.65 4.09 10.73
N LEU A 101 -2.47 3.94 12.05
CA LEU A 101 -3.28 3.05 12.89
C LEU A 101 -4.72 3.55 13.05
N ARG A 102 -4.92 4.86 13.19
CA ARG A 102 -6.26 5.49 13.28
C ARG A 102 -7.03 5.26 11.99
N GLU A 103 -6.44 5.57 10.84
CA GLU A 103 -7.07 5.41 9.53
C GLU A 103 -7.39 3.94 9.21
N LEU A 104 -6.50 3.01 9.60
CA LEU A 104 -6.75 1.58 9.47
C LEU A 104 -7.99 1.15 10.26
N ARG A 105 -8.18 1.68 11.47
CA ARG A 105 -9.38 1.43 12.27
C ARG A 105 -10.62 2.08 11.66
N GLU A 106 -10.52 3.33 11.20
CA GLU A 106 -11.66 4.13 10.70
C GLU A 106 -12.15 3.65 9.34
N GLU A 107 -11.23 3.35 8.40
CA GLU A 107 -11.59 2.95 7.04
C GLU A 107 -11.95 1.46 6.93
N VAL A 108 -11.22 0.57 7.64
CA VAL A 108 -11.35 -0.89 7.44
C VAL A 108 -11.68 -1.67 8.71
N GLY A 109 -11.96 -0.98 9.84
CA GLY A 109 -12.39 -1.61 11.09
C GLY A 109 -11.31 -2.40 11.82
N LEU A 110 -10.04 -2.32 11.40
CA LEU A 110 -8.95 -3.11 11.99
C LEU A 110 -8.21 -2.28 13.05
N THR A 111 -8.38 -2.66 14.32
CA THR A 111 -7.70 -2.04 15.46
C THR A 111 -6.42 -2.81 15.77
N LEU A 112 -5.28 -2.14 15.67
CA LEU A 112 -3.95 -2.68 16.00
C LEU A 112 -3.21 -1.72 16.92
N ASN A 113 -2.27 -2.27 17.71
CA ASN A 113 -1.40 -1.50 18.59
C ASN A 113 -0.08 -1.14 17.86
N ARG A 114 0.70 -0.22 18.44
CA ARG A 114 1.99 0.23 17.89
C ARG A 114 3.04 -0.88 17.77
N ASP A 115 2.96 -1.96 18.56
CA ASP A 115 3.83 -3.13 18.47
C ASP A 115 3.68 -3.91 17.14
N ARG A 116 2.61 -3.64 16.40
CA ARG A 116 2.38 -4.19 15.06
C ARG A 116 3.05 -3.40 13.95
N ILE A 117 3.64 -2.25 14.24
CA ILE A 117 4.40 -1.47 13.27
C ILE A 117 5.75 -2.15 13.04
N VAL A 118 6.04 -2.46 11.79
CA VAL A 118 7.28 -3.17 11.40
C VAL A 118 8.35 -2.18 10.94
N GLY A 119 7.95 -1.05 10.38
CA GLY A 119 8.84 0.00 9.92
C GLY A 119 8.16 0.99 8.99
N ARG A 120 8.96 1.78 8.27
CA ARG A 120 8.50 2.79 7.32
C ARG A 120 9.23 2.65 5.98
N LEU A 121 8.64 3.24 4.94
CA LEU A 121 9.29 3.47 3.66
C LEU A 121 9.58 4.96 3.47
N ASP A 122 10.12 5.35 2.31
CA ASP A 122 10.39 6.74 2.00
C ASP A 122 9.10 7.55 1.91
N ASP A 123 9.19 8.80 2.33
CA ASP A 123 8.16 9.78 2.09
C ASP A 123 7.98 9.98 0.57
N PHE A 124 6.71 10.07 0.15
CA PHE A 124 6.34 10.32 -1.23
C PHE A 124 5.63 11.68 -1.35
N THR A 125 6.22 12.60 -2.14
CA THR A 125 5.61 13.91 -2.38
C THR A 125 4.64 13.85 -3.54
N THR A 126 3.41 14.32 -3.33
CA THR A 126 2.38 14.35 -4.38
C THR A 126 2.31 15.71 -5.07
N ARG A 127 1.84 15.71 -6.33
CA ARG A 127 1.54 16.94 -7.09
C ARG A 127 0.45 17.78 -6.43
N SER A 128 -0.46 17.16 -5.68
CA SER A 128 -1.51 17.87 -4.92
C SER A 128 -1.02 18.49 -3.60
N GLY A 129 0.29 18.50 -3.35
CA GLY A 129 0.90 19.19 -2.21
C GLY A 129 0.86 18.43 -0.89
N PHE A 130 0.91 17.10 -0.95
CA PHE A 130 1.07 16.25 0.23
C PHE A 130 2.44 15.59 0.28
N VAL A 131 2.94 15.39 1.48
CA VAL A 131 3.97 14.40 1.80
C VAL A 131 3.28 13.22 2.46
N ILE A 132 3.37 12.04 1.84
CA ILE A 132 2.75 10.82 2.33
C ILE A 132 3.83 9.92 2.92
N THR A 133 3.70 9.53 4.18
CA THR A 133 4.57 8.57 4.88
C THR A 133 3.95 7.18 4.86
N PRO A 134 4.54 6.19 4.18
CA PRO A 134 4.05 4.81 4.22
C PRO A 134 4.56 4.09 5.48
N VAL A 135 3.62 3.68 6.35
CA VAL A 135 3.88 2.90 7.56
C VAL A 135 3.57 1.44 7.27
N VAL A 136 4.55 0.55 7.47
CA VAL A 136 4.38 -0.90 7.26
C VAL A 136 3.91 -1.55 8.55
N ILE A 137 2.76 -2.24 8.48
CA ILE A 137 2.05 -2.78 9.64
C ILE A 137 1.80 -4.29 9.44
N TRP A 138 2.05 -5.08 10.48
CA TRP A 138 1.76 -6.50 10.50
C TRP A 138 0.38 -6.77 11.12
N GLY A 139 -0.64 -6.95 10.27
CA GLY A 139 -1.98 -7.36 10.71
C GLY A 139 -2.04 -8.82 11.14
N GLY A 140 -1.27 -9.69 10.46
CA GLY A 140 -1.29 -11.13 10.71
C GLY A 140 -2.47 -11.85 10.08
N SER A 141 -2.71 -13.09 10.53
CA SER A 141 -3.76 -13.94 9.96
C SER A 141 -5.08 -13.85 10.74
N GLY A 142 -6.19 -14.12 10.05
CA GLY A 142 -7.51 -14.27 10.65
C GLY A 142 -8.15 -12.97 11.12
N VAL A 143 -7.67 -11.83 10.66
CA VAL A 143 -8.27 -10.53 11.01
C VAL A 143 -9.60 -10.34 10.30
N ASN A 144 -10.56 -9.71 10.98
CA ASN A 144 -11.83 -9.31 10.37
C ASN A 144 -11.72 -7.86 9.86
N LEU A 145 -12.25 -7.60 8.66
CA LEU A 145 -12.24 -6.27 8.05
C LEU A 145 -13.67 -5.83 7.79
N ILE A 146 -14.00 -4.61 8.18
CA ILE A 146 -15.33 -4.02 8.03
C ILE A 146 -15.17 -2.64 7.38
N PRO A 147 -15.62 -2.45 6.14
CA PRO A 147 -15.49 -1.16 5.47
C PRO A 147 -16.37 -0.10 6.13
N ASN A 148 -15.85 1.11 6.28
CA ASN A 148 -16.64 2.28 6.58
C ASN A 148 -17.29 2.78 5.28
N PRO A 149 -18.61 2.64 5.10
CA PRO A 149 -19.27 2.95 3.82
C PRO A 149 -19.23 4.44 3.45
N ALA A 150 -18.94 5.32 4.41
CA ALA A 150 -18.80 6.74 4.14
C ALA A 150 -17.53 7.06 3.33
N GLU A 151 -16.48 6.21 3.43
CA GLU A 151 -15.18 6.46 2.82
C GLU A 151 -14.74 5.33 1.88
N VAL A 152 -15.09 4.10 2.21
CA VAL A 152 -14.63 2.88 1.55
C VAL A 152 -15.77 2.14 0.90
N LYS A 153 -15.71 2.01 -0.43
CA LYS A 153 -16.66 1.22 -1.23
C LYS A 153 -16.45 -0.29 -1.03
N SER A 154 -15.18 -0.71 -1.02
CA SER A 154 -14.79 -2.11 -0.86
C SER A 154 -13.38 -2.26 -0.32
N ILE A 155 -13.13 -3.35 0.40
CA ILE A 155 -11.82 -3.76 0.89
C ILE A 155 -11.38 -5.00 0.12
N HIS A 156 -10.12 -5.03 -0.28
CA HIS A 156 -9.52 -6.13 -1.03
C HIS A 156 -8.23 -6.59 -0.36
N ARG A 157 -8.05 -7.91 -0.23
CA ARG A 157 -6.81 -8.54 0.21
C ARG A 157 -6.05 -8.99 -1.02
N ILE A 158 -5.14 -8.15 -1.52
CA ILE A 158 -4.40 -8.44 -2.74
C ILE A 158 -3.18 -9.28 -2.39
N PRO A 159 -3.05 -10.52 -2.92
CA PRO A 159 -1.90 -11.38 -2.64
C PRO A 159 -0.58 -10.68 -2.98
N ILE A 160 0.44 -10.82 -2.13
CA ILE A 160 1.78 -10.27 -2.42
C ILE A 160 2.33 -10.82 -3.73
N THR A 161 2.00 -12.06 -4.08
CA THR A 161 2.38 -12.70 -5.35
C THR A 161 1.88 -11.93 -6.56
N GLU A 162 0.75 -11.23 -6.47
CA GLU A 162 0.25 -10.39 -7.56
C GLU A 162 1.20 -9.25 -7.91
N PHE A 163 1.83 -8.66 -6.91
CA PHE A 163 2.84 -7.62 -7.11
C PHE A 163 4.20 -8.16 -7.58
N MET A 164 4.38 -9.50 -7.58
CA MET A 164 5.58 -10.18 -8.07
C MET A 164 5.50 -10.59 -9.54
N ARG A 165 4.45 -10.22 -10.24
CA ARG A 165 4.27 -10.50 -11.68
C ARG A 165 5.45 -9.97 -12.48
N GLU A 166 5.75 -10.64 -13.59
CA GLU A 166 6.85 -10.24 -14.49
C GLU A 166 6.60 -8.90 -15.19
N ASP A 167 5.32 -8.54 -15.41
CA ASP A 167 4.91 -7.25 -15.98
C ASP A 167 4.80 -6.11 -14.95
N ALA A 168 5.18 -6.34 -13.69
CA ALA A 168 5.15 -5.34 -12.64
C ALA A 168 6.57 -4.79 -12.33
N PRO A 169 6.77 -3.46 -12.29
CA PRO A 169 5.83 -2.39 -12.60
C PRO A 169 5.74 -2.10 -14.11
N ILE A 170 4.61 -1.53 -14.52
CA ILE A 170 4.49 -0.90 -15.85
C ILE A 170 4.95 0.56 -15.73
N LEU A 171 5.87 0.98 -16.61
CA LEU A 171 6.38 2.35 -16.65
C LEU A 171 5.85 3.05 -17.90
N GLN A 172 4.92 3.98 -17.72
CA GLN A 172 4.28 4.73 -18.80
C GLN A 172 4.93 6.10 -18.96
N GLN A 173 5.54 6.36 -20.11
CA GLN A 173 6.04 7.68 -20.44
C GLN A 173 4.86 8.63 -20.74
N ILE A 174 4.98 9.87 -20.25
CA ILE A 174 4.03 10.95 -20.52
C ILE A 174 4.78 12.17 -21.05
N PRO A 175 4.19 12.95 -21.98
CA PRO A 175 4.87 14.13 -22.56
C PRO A 175 5.20 15.22 -21.55
N GLU A 176 4.42 15.32 -20.47
CA GLU A 176 4.50 16.38 -19.45
C GLU A 176 5.63 16.18 -18.43
N SER A 177 6.27 14.99 -18.43
CA SER A 177 7.34 14.69 -17.47
C SER A 177 8.48 13.88 -18.08
N ARG A 178 9.71 14.13 -17.59
CA ARG A 178 10.88 13.29 -17.91
C ARG A 178 10.87 11.96 -17.17
N HIS A 179 10.05 11.84 -16.13
CA HIS A 179 9.92 10.65 -15.32
C HIS A 179 8.65 9.89 -15.70
N PRO A 180 8.70 8.55 -15.81
CA PRO A 180 7.53 7.77 -16.15
C PRO A 180 6.54 7.73 -15.00
N VAL A 181 5.25 7.59 -15.32
CA VAL A 181 4.22 7.20 -14.37
C VAL A 181 4.38 5.72 -14.06
N LEU A 182 4.44 5.37 -12.77
CA LEU A 182 4.49 3.98 -12.34
C LEU A 182 3.07 3.45 -12.12
N LEU A 183 2.80 2.29 -12.74
CA LEU A 183 1.55 1.55 -12.59
C LEU A 183 1.88 0.15 -12.06
N MET A 184 1.21 -0.27 -10.99
CA MET A 184 1.29 -1.63 -10.45
C MET A 184 0.09 -2.44 -10.94
N PRO A 185 0.29 -3.50 -11.74
CA PRO A 185 -0.80 -4.36 -12.20
C PRO A 185 -1.50 -5.06 -11.03
N VAL A 186 -2.83 -5.16 -11.11
CA VAL A 186 -3.67 -5.93 -10.19
C VAL A 186 -4.83 -6.53 -10.97
N GLY A 187 -4.91 -7.86 -11.07
CA GLY A 187 -5.86 -8.54 -11.91
C GLY A 187 -5.75 -8.07 -13.36
N VAL A 188 -6.85 -7.54 -13.90
CA VAL A 188 -6.91 -6.98 -15.26
C VAL A 188 -6.81 -5.45 -15.28
N THR A 189 -6.46 -4.83 -14.16
CA THR A 189 -6.35 -3.36 -14.00
C THR A 189 -4.97 -3.00 -13.43
N TRP A 190 -4.80 -1.75 -13.04
CA TRP A 190 -3.55 -1.25 -12.45
C TRP A 190 -3.81 -0.19 -11.37
N ILE A 191 -2.82 -0.02 -10.51
CA ILE A 191 -2.78 0.99 -9.44
C ILE A 191 -1.70 1.99 -9.81
N ALA A 192 -2.06 3.24 -10.02
CA ALA A 192 -1.10 4.28 -10.36
C ALA A 192 -0.38 4.85 -9.12
N ALA A 193 0.76 5.51 -9.35
CA ALA A 193 1.38 6.36 -8.35
C ALA A 193 0.42 7.49 -7.87
N PRO A 194 0.45 7.88 -6.59
CA PRO A 194 1.43 7.52 -5.56
C PRO A 194 1.24 6.11 -4.99
N THR A 195 0.03 5.58 -4.93
CA THR A 195 -0.29 4.27 -4.32
C THR A 195 0.54 3.15 -4.94
N GLY A 196 0.58 3.06 -6.27
CA GLY A 196 1.37 2.05 -6.98
C GLY A 196 2.87 2.15 -6.71
N ALA A 197 3.41 3.36 -6.61
CA ALA A 197 4.82 3.57 -6.29
C ALA A 197 5.19 3.11 -4.87
N MET A 198 4.32 3.37 -3.89
CA MET A 198 4.52 2.91 -2.52
C MET A 198 4.43 1.39 -2.41
N ILE A 199 3.51 0.74 -3.13
CA ILE A 199 3.41 -0.73 -3.22
C ILE A 199 4.67 -1.32 -3.88
N TYR A 200 5.15 -0.69 -4.95
CA TYR A 200 6.38 -1.10 -5.61
C TYR A 200 7.58 -1.00 -4.67
N GLN A 201 7.73 0.11 -3.94
CA GLN A 201 8.80 0.24 -2.95
C GLN A 201 8.67 -0.80 -1.83
N PHE A 202 7.45 -1.08 -1.35
CA PHE A 202 7.21 -2.15 -0.38
C PHE A 202 7.71 -3.50 -0.91
N ARG A 203 7.36 -3.88 -2.15
CA ARG A 203 7.86 -5.10 -2.79
C ARG A 203 9.38 -5.15 -2.80
N GLU A 204 10.00 -4.10 -3.31
CA GLU A 204 11.46 -4.07 -3.49
C GLU A 204 12.20 -4.06 -2.16
N VAL A 205 11.77 -3.25 -1.20
CA VAL A 205 12.46 -3.07 0.08
C VAL A 205 12.07 -4.16 1.07
N ALA A 206 10.79 -4.29 1.39
CA ALA A 206 10.33 -5.14 2.47
C ALA A 206 10.37 -6.63 2.10
N ILE A 207 10.01 -6.99 0.86
CA ILE A 207 9.97 -8.39 0.41
C ILE A 207 11.32 -8.82 -0.16
N LEU A 208 11.91 -8.05 -1.08
CA LEU A 208 13.12 -8.44 -1.81
C LEU A 208 14.42 -7.95 -1.17
N GLY A 209 14.37 -7.11 -0.13
CA GLY A 209 15.54 -6.58 0.57
C GLY A 209 16.42 -5.65 -0.27
N LYS A 210 15.87 -5.04 -1.31
CA LYS A 210 16.57 -4.10 -2.19
C LYS A 210 16.51 -2.68 -1.64
N ASN A 211 17.44 -1.80 -2.10
CA ASN A 211 17.45 -0.39 -1.72
C ASN A 211 16.86 0.48 -2.86
N THR A 212 15.58 0.30 -3.14
CA THR A 212 14.88 0.96 -4.25
C THR A 212 14.20 2.24 -3.78
N ARG A 213 14.38 3.33 -4.55
CA ARG A 213 13.75 4.63 -4.33
C ARG A 213 12.68 4.89 -5.39
N VAL A 214 11.57 5.54 -4.98
CA VAL A 214 10.40 5.75 -5.86
C VAL A 214 9.97 7.21 -5.99
N ALA A 215 10.59 8.13 -5.26
CA ALA A 215 10.23 9.55 -5.25
C ALA A 215 10.34 10.24 -6.62
N HIS A 216 11.07 9.64 -7.57
CA HIS A 216 11.25 10.17 -8.92
C HIS A 216 10.13 9.77 -9.89
N TYR A 217 9.25 8.81 -9.52
CA TYR A 217 8.15 8.43 -10.41
C TYR A 217 7.06 9.50 -10.45
N GLU A 218 6.54 9.71 -11.67
CA GLU A 218 5.48 10.68 -11.90
C GLU A 218 4.11 10.09 -11.55
N GLN A 219 3.16 10.97 -11.31
CA GLN A 219 1.76 10.64 -11.07
C GLN A 219 0.94 10.83 -12.35
N PRO A 220 -0.15 10.06 -12.54
CA PRO A 220 -1.01 10.25 -13.69
C PRO A 220 -1.68 11.62 -13.64
N TYR A 221 -2.01 12.15 -14.82
CA TYR A 221 -2.54 13.51 -14.98
C TYR A 221 -3.78 13.80 -14.09
N PHE A 222 -4.65 12.81 -13.91
CA PHE A 222 -5.83 12.95 -13.05
C PHE A 222 -5.51 13.12 -11.55
N ALA A 223 -4.29 12.85 -11.12
CA ALA A 223 -3.83 13.03 -9.73
C ALA A 223 -3.12 14.38 -9.50
N TRP A 224 -3.11 15.26 -10.49
CA TRP A 224 -2.45 16.57 -10.40
C TRP A 224 -3.35 17.68 -9.86
N SER A 225 -4.67 17.43 -9.74
CA SER A 225 -5.69 18.39 -9.27
C SER A 225 -6.07 18.19 -7.81
#